data_ab41fda71e9a7a7dd7e2dbddab8ba169
#
_entry.id   ab41fda71e9a7a7dd7e2dbddab8ba169
#
_cell.length_a   1.000
_cell.length_b   1.000
_cell.length_c   1.000
_cell.angle_alpha   90.00
_cell.angle_beta   90.00
_cell.angle_gamma   90.00
#
_symmetry.space_group_name_H-M   'P 1'
#
loop_
_entity.id
_entity.type
_entity.pdbx_description
1 polymer ?
#
loop_
_entity_poly.entity_id
_entity_poly.type
_entity_poly.pdbx_seq_one_letter_code
_entity_poly.pdbx_strand_id
1 'polypeptide(L)'
;MADRGVPVRGPLPSSGRRPGVELLRFPVDDGAAALVRHVWVPLWSLAPGEQVVQEMLQYPGGNVVVMADEAGFYGVDAGLGTRTLTGTGWAVGVLLRPAAAGLLLCGQPAGAVRPGVARMDVGSVISAERTDLGPDFAEVCVRVRALMPAEPEHAGRVLTEWVVRSCGPVDPEGELANAVAEAAEQGRARTVAVLAEQVGVGERQLQRICRRRIGLSPKWLLQRRRLQEAAARLGAANPPALADLALELGYGDQAHFTRDFTTVLGSPPARFRREHAPPR
;
A
#
# COMPACT_ATOMS: atom_id res chain seq x y z
N MET A 1 -17.07 10.08 13.77
CA MET A 1 -15.95 11.03 13.99
C MET A 1 -14.71 10.42 13.31
N ALA A 2 -14.82 10.25 11.99
CA ALA A 2 -13.78 9.66 11.14
C ALA A 2 -12.92 10.78 10.56
N ASP A 3 -11.63 10.55 10.46
CA ASP A 3 -10.61 11.42 9.87
C ASP A 3 -9.95 12.46 10.80
N ARG A 4 -9.15 11.99 11.77
CA ARG A 4 -8.11 12.82 12.39
C ARG A 4 -6.77 12.08 12.38
N GLY A 5 -5.92 12.43 11.41
CA GLY A 5 -4.48 12.29 11.56
C GLY A 5 -3.76 11.16 10.85
N VAL A 6 -4.42 10.29 10.07
CA VAL A 6 -3.67 9.38 9.19
C VAL A 6 -3.36 10.10 7.88
N PRO A 7 -2.07 10.39 7.56
CA PRO A 7 -1.73 11.07 6.32
C PRO A 7 -2.27 10.26 5.12
N VAL A 8 -3.01 10.94 4.24
CA VAL A 8 -3.57 10.35 3.01
C VAL A 8 -2.42 10.02 2.05
N ARG A 9 -1.82 8.85 2.20
CA ARG A 9 -0.77 8.35 1.33
C ARG A 9 -1.21 6.99 0.78
N GLY A 10 -1.70 7.00 -0.45
CA GLY A 10 -2.18 5.80 -1.14
C GLY A 10 -2.91 6.16 -2.42
N PRO A 11 -4.17 6.58 -2.37
CA PRO A 11 -4.87 7.07 -3.56
C PRO A 11 -4.19 8.31 -4.13
N LEU A 12 -4.10 8.37 -5.45
CA LEU A 12 -3.65 9.58 -6.14
C LEU A 12 -4.69 10.71 -5.97
N PRO A 13 -4.31 12.00 -6.17
CA PRO A 13 -5.21 13.15 -5.98
C PRO A 13 -6.55 13.04 -6.72
N SER A 14 -6.60 12.35 -7.85
CA SER A 14 -7.84 12.08 -8.62
C SER A 14 -8.82 11.14 -7.93
N SER A 15 -8.36 10.33 -6.97
CA SER A 15 -9.22 9.49 -6.15
C SER A 15 -9.78 10.23 -4.92
N GLY A 16 -9.65 11.57 -4.89
CA GLY A 16 -10.39 12.42 -3.98
C GLY A 16 -11.90 12.23 -4.14
N ARG A 17 -12.67 12.71 -3.14
CA ARG A 17 -14.14 12.59 -3.08
C ARG A 17 -14.80 12.60 -4.45
N ARG A 18 -15.10 11.41 -4.98
CA ARG A 18 -15.94 11.26 -6.16
C ARG A 18 -17.38 11.06 -5.69
N PRO A 19 -18.37 11.68 -6.31
CA PRO A 19 -19.77 11.40 -6.02
C PRO A 19 -19.99 9.89 -6.06
N GLY A 20 -20.69 9.36 -5.06
CA GLY A 20 -20.98 7.92 -4.98
C GLY A 20 -19.85 7.03 -4.46
N VAL A 21 -18.69 7.57 -4.05
CA VAL A 21 -17.61 6.78 -3.42
C VAL A 21 -17.21 7.45 -2.11
N GLU A 22 -17.31 6.71 -1.00
CA GLU A 22 -16.83 7.10 0.31
C GLU A 22 -15.65 6.21 0.71
N LEU A 23 -14.60 6.77 1.31
CA LEU A 23 -13.46 6.01 1.82
C LEU A 23 -13.29 6.28 3.31
N LEU A 24 -13.61 5.29 4.12
CA LEU A 24 -13.39 5.30 5.56
C LEU A 24 -11.99 4.79 5.89
N ARG A 25 -11.36 5.34 6.93
CA ARG A 25 -10.09 4.85 7.46
C ARG A 25 -10.16 4.77 8.97
N PHE A 26 -9.62 3.68 9.51
CA PHE A 26 -9.58 3.42 10.93
C PHE A 26 -8.13 3.15 11.35
N PRO A 27 -7.65 3.79 12.43
CA PRO A 27 -6.38 3.43 13.04
C PRO A 27 -6.47 2.02 13.62
N VAL A 28 -5.33 1.44 13.95
CA VAL A 28 -5.24 0.18 14.68
C VAL A 28 -4.66 0.42 16.07
N ASP A 29 -4.92 -0.50 16.98
CA ASP A 29 -4.38 -0.47 18.33
C ASP A 29 -2.87 -0.77 18.34
N ASP A 30 -2.18 -0.38 19.41
CA ASP A 30 -0.73 -0.56 19.57
C ASP A 30 -0.30 -2.03 19.37
N GLY A 31 -1.13 -2.99 19.80
CA GLY A 31 -0.86 -4.41 19.63
C GLY A 31 -0.83 -4.89 18.17
N ALA A 32 -1.48 -4.20 17.27
CA ALA A 32 -1.47 -4.48 15.83
C ALA A 32 -0.50 -3.58 15.06
N ALA A 33 -0.01 -2.49 15.65
CA ALA A 33 0.72 -1.43 14.97
C ALA A 33 2.04 -1.88 14.32
N ALA A 34 2.66 -2.96 14.80
CA ALA A 34 3.86 -3.55 14.19
C ALA A 34 3.57 -4.34 12.91
N LEU A 35 2.32 -4.80 12.71
CA LEU A 35 1.89 -5.64 11.60
C LEU A 35 0.98 -4.91 10.62
N VAL A 36 0.16 -4.00 11.12
CA VAL A 36 -0.87 -3.29 10.36
C VAL A 36 -0.65 -1.78 10.44
N ARG A 37 -0.79 -1.11 9.30
CA ARG A 37 -0.67 0.34 9.24
C ARG A 37 -1.99 1.04 9.54
N HIS A 38 -3.06 0.61 8.89
CA HIS A 38 -4.43 1.05 9.11
C HIS A 38 -5.42 0.14 8.38
N VAL A 39 -6.68 0.26 8.74
CA VAL A 39 -7.82 -0.30 8.01
C VAL A 39 -8.36 0.75 7.05
N TRP A 40 -8.79 0.34 5.87
CA TRP A 40 -9.47 1.18 4.89
C TRP A 40 -10.70 0.46 4.34
N VAL A 41 -11.81 1.20 4.21
CA VAL A 41 -13.09 0.67 3.77
C VAL A 41 -13.71 1.63 2.76
N PRO A 42 -13.63 1.37 1.44
CA PRO A 42 -14.42 2.06 0.45
C PRO A 42 -15.84 1.51 0.44
N LEU A 43 -16.79 2.41 0.36
CA LEU A 43 -18.19 2.15 0.10
C LEU A 43 -18.55 2.90 -1.18
N TRP A 44 -19.22 2.24 -2.12
CA TRP A 44 -19.63 2.91 -3.36
C TRP A 44 -21.04 2.55 -3.78
N SER A 45 -21.71 3.52 -4.38
CA SER A 45 -23.02 3.38 -5.01
C SER A 45 -23.04 4.27 -6.25
N LEU A 46 -22.86 3.65 -7.41
CA LEU A 46 -22.74 4.32 -8.70
C LEU A 46 -24.02 4.11 -9.51
N ALA A 47 -24.38 5.09 -10.35
CA ALA A 47 -25.52 4.97 -11.23
C ALA A 47 -25.32 3.84 -12.27
N PRO A 48 -26.41 3.25 -12.81
CA PRO A 48 -26.31 2.25 -13.86
C PRO A 48 -25.45 2.74 -15.04
N GLY A 49 -24.43 1.96 -15.39
CA GLY A 49 -23.48 2.28 -16.46
C GLY A 49 -22.33 3.22 -16.07
N GLU A 50 -22.37 3.79 -14.87
CA GLU A 50 -21.25 4.58 -14.34
C GLU A 50 -20.11 3.68 -13.90
N GLN A 51 -18.88 4.10 -14.19
CA GLN A 51 -17.65 3.42 -13.77
C GLN A 51 -16.68 4.43 -13.16
N VAL A 52 -16.03 4.03 -12.08
CA VAL A 52 -14.97 4.80 -11.42
C VAL A 52 -13.71 3.97 -11.39
N VAL A 53 -12.66 4.44 -12.08
CA VAL A 53 -11.33 3.84 -11.99
C VAL A 53 -10.60 4.46 -10.79
N GLN A 54 -10.23 3.60 -9.85
CA GLN A 54 -9.37 3.97 -8.72
C GLN A 54 -7.93 3.62 -9.05
N GLU A 55 -7.03 4.60 -8.91
CA GLU A 55 -5.61 4.46 -9.14
C GLU A 55 -4.85 4.62 -7.84
N MET A 56 -3.90 3.72 -7.58
CA MET A 56 -3.16 3.68 -6.32
C MET A 56 -1.68 3.38 -6.54
N LEU A 57 -0.80 4.19 -5.96
CA LEU A 57 0.58 3.80 -5.73
C LEU A 57 0.63 2.98 -4.43
N GLN A 58 0.87 1.70 -4.58
CA GLN A 58 0.79 0.76 -3.46
C GLN A 58 1.89 0.98 -2.42
N TYR A 59 1.55 0.70 -1.15
CA TYR A 59 2.49 0.72 -0.04
C TYR A 59 3.27 -0.60 0.05
N PRO A 60 4.57 -0.58 0.40
CA PRO A 60 5.37 -1.79 0.52
C PRO A 60 4.96 -2.64 1.74
N GLY A 61 4.09 -3.58 1.55
CA GLY A 61 3.53 -4.46 2.58
C GLY A 61 2.31 -5.24 2.10
N GLY A 62 1.68 -4.76 1.04
CA GLY A 62 0.47 -5.38 0.50
C GLY A 62 -0.76 -5.14 1.36
N ASN A 63 -1.86 -5.78 0.97
CA ASN A 63 -3.14 -5.68 1.65
C ASN A 63 -3.78 -7.05 1.80
N VAL A 64 -4.46 -7.29 2.91
CA VAL A 64 -5.49 -8.32 3.00
C VAL A 64 -6.83 -7.64 2.79
N VAL A 65 -7.61 -8.12 1.85
CA VAL A 65 -8.88 -7.51 1.45
C VAL A 65 -10.00 -8.54 1.44
N VAL A 66 -11.17 -8.14 1.92
CA VAL A 66 -12.42 -8.90 1.81
C VAL A 66 -13.45 -8.04 1.11
N MET A 67 -14.08 -8.60 0.09
CA MET A 67 -15.20 -8.02 -0.66
C MET A 67 -16.40 -8.97 -0.62
N ALA A 68 -17.51 -8.57 -1.23
CA ALA A 68 -18.72 -9.38 -1.22
C ALA A 68 -18.50 -10.78 -1.83
N ASP A 69 -17.78 -10.85 -2.93
CA ASP A 69 -17.58 -12.02 -3.78
C ASP A 69 -16.13 -12.56 -3.79
N GLU A 70 -15.16 -11.75 -3.38
CA GLU A 70 -13.77 -12.17 -3.37
C GLU A 70 -13.04 -11.77 -2.08
N ALA A 71 -11.94 -12.44 -1.76
CA ALA A 71 -11.06 -12.09 -0.65
C ALA A 71 -9.66 -12.66 -0.90
N GLY A 72 -8.63 -12.04 -0.32
CA GLY A 72 -7.27 -12.55 -0.42
C GLY A 72 -6.21 -11.54 -0.01
N PHE A 73 -4.96 -11.93 -0.24
CA PHE A 73 -3.81 -11.05 -0.16
C PHE A 73 -3.55 -10.43 -1.52
N TYR A 74 -3.36 -9.12 -1.52
CA TYR A 74 -2.99 -8.33 -2.69
C TYR A 74 -1.60 -7.74 -2.43
N GLY A 75 -0.63 -8.25 -3.13
CA GLY A 75 0.77 -7.84 -3.06
C GLY A 75 1.00 -6.45 -3.62
N VAL A 76 2.28 -6.06 -3.65
CA VAL A 76 2.70 -4.75 -4.16
C VAL A 76 3.09 -4.89 -5.62
N ASP A 77 2.42 -4.18 -6.50
CA ASP A 77 2.87 -3.97 -7.86
C ASP A 77 3.90 -2.82 -7.92
N ALA A 78 4.90 -2.97 -8.77
CA ALA A 78 5.90 -1.91 -9.00
C ALA A 78 5.32 -0.71 -9.77
N GLY A 79 4.17 -0.89 -10.42
CA GLY A 79 3.46 0.14 -11.17
C GLY A 79 2.29 0.75 -10.41
N LEU A 80 1.39 1.36 -11.18
CA LEU A 80 0.13 1.89 -10.72
C LEU A 80 -0.90 0.76 -10.61
N GLY A 81 -1.39 0.50 -9.39
CA GLY A 81 -2.52 -0.38 -9.19
C GLY A 81 -3.81 0.30 -9.62
N THR A 82 -4.66 -0.40 -10.37
CA THR A 82 -5.96 0.12 -10.81
C THR A 82 -7.08 -0.82 -10.42
N ARG A 83 -8.22 -0.25 -10.01
CA ARG A 83 -9.47 -0.98 -9.75
C ARG A 83 -10.64 -0.23 -10.35
N THR A 84 -11.44 -0.89 -11.16
CA THR A 84 -12.69 -0.31 -11.68
C THR A 84 -13.84 -0.67 -10.74
N LEU A 85 -14.52 0.35 -10.24
CA LEU A 85 -15.75 0.23 -9.44
C LEU A 85 -16.96 0.39 -10.33
N THR A 86 -17.98 -0.45 -10.12
CA THR A 86 -19.26 -0.42 -10.83
C THR A 86 -20.40 -0.71 -9.86
N GLY A 87 -21.60 -0.21 -10.12
CA GLY A 87 -22.78 -0.48 -9.32
C GLY A 87 -22.61 -0.11 -7.84
N THR A 88 -23.10 -0.96 -6.94
CA THR A 88 -22.99 -0.78 -5.49
C THR A 88 -22.11 -1.86 -4.89
N GLY A 89 -21.21 -1.47 -3.97
CA GLY A 89 -20.31 -2.42 -3.34
C GLY A 89 -19.49 -1.83 -2.21
N TRP A 90 -18.64 -2.69 -1.65
CA TRP A 90 -17.73 -2.35 -0.56
C TRP A 90 -16.49 -3.25 -0.59
N ALA A 91 -15.44 -2.79 0.05
CA ALA A 91 -14.31 -3.62 0.43
C ALA A 91 -13.86 -3.30 1.85
N VAL A 92 -13.32 -4.27 2.56
CA VAL A 92 -12.60 -4.08 3.83
C VAL A 92 -11.17 -4.47 3.59
N GLY A 93 -10.25 -3.52 3.69
CA GLY A 93 -8.83 -3.74 3.47
C GLY A 93 -8.01 -3.42 4.72
N VAL A 94 -7.07 -4.30 5.02
CA VAL A 94 -6.03 -4.09 6.03
C VAL A 94 -4.72 -3.85 5.32
N LEU A 95 -4.19 -2.63 5.40
CA LEU A 95 -2.89 -2.29 4.85
C LEU A 95 -1.80 -2.82 5.78
N LEU A 96 -1.05 -3.79 5.29
CA LEU A 96 0.00 -4.45 6.07
C LEU A 96 1.28 -3.62 6.12
N ARG A 97 2.05 -3.80 7.18
CA ARG A 97 3.46 -3.43 7.22
C ARG A 97 4.31 -4.55 6.59
N PRO A 98 5.53 -4.25 6.11
CA PRO A 98 6.41 -5.25 5.49
C PRO A 98 6.64 -6.51 6.32
N ALA A 99 6.72 -6.37 7.64
CA ALA A 99 6.86 -7.52 8.54
C ALA A 99 5.73 -8.53 8.40
N ALA A 100 4.48 -8.06 8.33
CA ALA A 100 3.30 -8.91 8.27
C ALA A 100 3.20 -9.69 6.96
N ALA A 101 3.50 -9.07 5.81
CA ALA A 101 3.44 -9.74 4.52
C ALA A 101 4.34 -11.00 4.48
N GLY A 102 5.58 -10.88 4.97
CA GLY A 102 6.50 -12.01 5.09
C GLY A 102 5.99 -13.12 6.00
N LEU A 103 5.39 -12.76 7.14
CA LEU A 103 4.87 -13.73 8.11
C LEU A 103 3.62 -14.45 7.60
N LEU A 104 2.70 -13.74 6.97
CA LEU A 104 1.48 -14.33 6.39
C LEU A 104 1.78 -15.28 5.23
N LEU A 105 2.72 -14.91 4.35
CA LEU A 105 2.96 -15.65 3.11
C LEU A 105 3.99 -16.77 3.25
N CYS A 106 5.00 -16.58 4.12
CA CYS A 106 6.09 -17.55 4.29
C CYS A 106 5.93 -18.47 5.51
N GLY A 107 4.88 -18.26 6.29
CA GLY A 107 4.68 -18.98 7.57
C GLY A 107 5.60 -18.47 8.67
N GLN A 108 5.31 -18.86 9.91
CA GLN A 108 5.99 -18.49 11.16
C GLN A 108 7.53 -18.65 11.09
N PRO A 109 8.29 -17.87 11.90
CA PRO A 109 9.73 -18.04 12.00
C PRO A 109 10.13 -19.47 12.30
N ALA A 110 11.32 -19.86 11.86
CA ALA A 110 11.89 -21.21 11.91
C ALA A 110 11.58 -21.96 13.22
N GLY A 111 10.54 -22.77 13.26
CA GLY A 111 10.05 -23.54 14.39
C GLY A 111 8.62 -24.06 14.23
N ALA A 112 7.79 -23.38 13.46
CA ALA A 112 6.42 -23.78 13.18
C ALA A 112 6.18 -23.86 11.66
N VAL A 113 6.84 -24.80 11.00
CA VAL A 113 6.63 -25.08 9.57
C VAL A 113 5.26 -25.73 9.42
N ARG A 114 4.30 -25.05 8.77
CA ARG A 114 3.13 -25.73 8.21
C ARG A 114 3.64 -26.70 7.13
N PRO A 115 3.34 -28.02 7.25
CA PRO A 115 3.75 -28.99 6.23
C PRO A 115 3.09 -28.60 4.89
N GLY A 116 3.89 -28.38 3.86
CA GLY A 116 3.41 -28.15 2.50
C GLY A 116 3.59 -26.73 1.93
N VAL A 117 3.98 -25.73 2.72
CA VAL A 117 4.34 -24.41 2.19
C VAL A 117 5.86 -24.37 2.01
N ALA A 118 6.30 -24.59 0.79
CA ALA A 118 7.69 -24.28 0.40
C ALA A 118 7.97 -22.82 0.77
N ARG A 119 9.21 -22.50 1.22
CA ARG A 119 9.67 -21.12 1.43
C ARG A 119 9.48 -20.32 0.13
N MET A 120 8.32 -19.70 -0.01
CA MET A 120 8.08 -18.78 -1.10
C MET A 120 8.93 -17.54 -0.84
N ASP A 121 9.74 -17.17 -1.80
CA ASP A 121 10.41 -15.87 -1.77
C ASP A 121 9.32 -14.79 -1.86
N VAL A 122 9.24 -13.91 -0.87
CA VAL A 122 8.24 -12.82 -0.84
C VAL A 122 8.29 -12.02 -2.14
N GLY A 123 9.46 -11.91 -2.78
CA GLY A 123 9.63 -11.31 -4.08
C GLY A 123 8.79 -11.94 -5.20
N SER A 124 8.53 -13.25 -5.15
CA SER A 124 7.71 -13.96 -6.15
C SER A 124 6.20 -13.84 -5.90
N VAL A 125 5.79 -13.48 -4.69
CA VAL A 125 4.38 -13.36 -4.29
C VAL A 125 3.86 -11.93 -4.40
N ILE A 126 4.76 -10.95 -4.53
CA ILE A 126 4.43 -9.52 -4.57
C ILE A 126 3.60 -9.15 -5.79
N SER A 127 3.75 -9.86 -6.91
CA SER A 127 2.91 -9.72 -8.09
C SER A 127 1.71 -10.68 -8.13
N ALA A 128 1.45 -11.44 -7.05
CA ALA A 128 0.28 -12.31 -6.99
C ALA A 128 -0.98 -11.48 -6.70
N GLU A 129 -1.89 -11.46 -7.65
CA GLU A 129 -3.16 -10.73 -7.52
C GLU A 129 -4.08 -11.31 -6.45
N ARG A 130 -3.98 -12.62 -6.15
CA ARG A 130 -4.77 -13.31 -5.13
C ARG A 130 -4.02 -14.51 -4.58
N THR A 131 -3.93 -14.61 -3.26
CA THR A 131 -3.38 -15.78 -2.60
C THR A 131 -4.40 -16.31 -1.60
N ASP A 132 -4.75 -17.60 -1.67
CA ASP A 132 -5.54 -18.28 -0.66
C ASP A 132 -4.76 -18.29 0.67
N LEU A 133 -5.38 -17.75 1.71
CA LEU A 133 -4.78 -17.64 3.04
C LEU A 133 -5.22 -18.75 4.00
N GLY A 134 -5.89 -19.77 3.49
CA GLY A 134 -6.28 -20.97 4.22
C GLY A 134 -7.67 -20.93 4.86
N PRO A 135 -8.09 -22.02 5.52
CA PRO A 135 -9.46 -22.18 6.03
C PRO A 135 -9.84 -21.17 7.11
N ASP A 136 -8.94 -20.83 8.03
CA ASP A 136 -9.19 -19.83 9.08
C ASP A 136 -9.51 -18.46 8.49
N PHE A 137 -8.94 -18.13 7.33
CA PHE A 137 -9.26 -16.92 6.61
C PHE A 137 -10.68 -16.94 6.03
N ALA A 138 -11.14 -18.10 5.54
CA ALA A 138 -12.50 -18.26 5.03
C ALA A 138 -13.55 -17.95 6.11
N GLU A 139 -13.36 -18.42 7.35
CA GLU A 139 -14.26 -18.10 8.47
C GLU A 139 -14.30 -16.59 8.76
N VAL A 140 -13.14 -15.94 8.74
CA VAL A 140 -13.05 -14.51 8.93
C VAL A 140 -13.77 -13.75 7.81
N CYS A 141 -13.65 -14.20 6.56
CA CYS A 141 -14.38 -13.61 5.43
C CYS A 141 -15.90 -13.68 5.63
N VAL A 142 -16.43 -14.81 6.13
CA VAL A 142 -17.85 -14.94 6.45
C VAL A 142 -18.28 -13.92 7.51
N ARG A 143 -17.51 -13.76 8.57
CA ARG A 143 -17.78 -12.78 9.63
C ARG A 143 -17.73 -11.34 9.13
N VAL A 144 -16.72 -10.99 8.35
CA VAL A 144 -16.56 -9.64 7.75
C VAL A 144 -17.75 -9.34 6.85
N ARG A 145 -18.16 -10.29 5.99
CA ARG A 145 -19.31 -10.13 5.10
C ARG A 145 -20.64 -9.95 5.84
N ALA A 146 -20.81 -10.62 6.98
CA ALA A 146 -22.01 -10.47 7.82
C ALA A 146 -22.12 -9.08 8.48
N LEU A 147 -20.99 -8.41 8.74
CA LEU A 147 -20.96 -7.07 9.33
C LEU A 147 -21.14 -5.96 8.28
N MET A 148 -20.82 -6.23 7.03
CA MET A 148 -20.83 -5.19 5.98
C MET A 148 -22.20 -5.07 5.30
N PRO A 149 -22.58 -3.87 4.87
CA PRO A 149 -21.89 -2.57 5.03
C PRO A 149 -22.21 -1.82 6.35
N ALA A 150 -22.97 -2.43 7.28
CA ALA A 150 -23.54 -1.74 8.45
C ALA A 150 -22.48 -1.38 9.52
N GLU A 151 -21.47 -2.22 9.71
CA GLU A 151 -20.47 -2.08 10.79
C GLU A 151 -19.02 -2.10 10.24
N PRO A 152 -18.61 -1.12 9.41
CA PRO A 152 -17.32 -1.15 8.72
C PRO A 152 -16.11 -1.13 9.65
N GLU A 153 -16.20 -0.42 10.78
CA GLU A 153 -15.11 -0.39 11.78
C GLU A 153 -14.94 -1.74 12.48
N HIS A 154 -16.05 -2.37 12.83
CA HIS A 154 -16.04 -3.71 13.45
C HIS A 154 -15.52 -4.77 12.45
N ALA A 155 -15.94 -4.72 11.21
CA ALA A 155 -15.44 -5.58 10.15
C ALA A 155 -13.92 -5.45 9.97
N GLY A 156 -13.40 -4.24 10.00
CA GLY A 156 -11.96 -3.95 9.97
C GLY A 156 -11.21 -4.51 11.17
N ARG A 157 -11.80 -4.42 12.37
CA ARG A 157 -11.23 -4.98 13.59
C ARG A 157 -11.13 -6.51 13.52
N VAL A 158 -12.20 -7.18 13.10
CA VAL A 158 -12.22 -8.64 12.92
C VAL A 158 -11.11 -9.10 11.98
N LEU A 159 -10.90 -8.40 10.86
CA LEU A 159 -9.85 -8.73 9.91
C LEU A 159 -8.45 -8.45 10.48
N THR A 160 -8.28 -7.35 11.22
CA THR A 160 -7.02 -6.99 11.89
C THR A 160 -6.62 -8.02 12.95
N GLU A 161 -7.56 -8.45 13.78
CA GLU A 161 -7.33 -9.50 14.80
C GLU A 161 -6.88 -10.81 14.18
N TRP A 162 -7.46 -11.18 13.03
CA TRP A 162 -7.00 -12.36 12.30
C TRP A 162 -5.55 -12.19 11.79
N VAL A 163 -5.19 -11.04 11.24
CA VAL A 163 -3.80 -10.76 10.82
C VAL A 163 -2.84 -10.92 11.99
N VAL A 164 -3.16 -10.32 13.14
CA VAL A 164 -2.32 -10.40 14.35
C VAL A 164 -2.12 -11.85 14.80
N ARG A 165 -3.21 -12.64 14.89
CA ARG A 165 -3.13 -14.06 15.28
C ARG A 165 -2.34 -14.90 14.28
N SER A 166 -2.51 -14.63 12.98
CA SER A 166 -1.87 -15.41 11.93
C SER A 166 -0.38 -15.11 11.79
N CYS A 167 0.04 -13.86 12.01
CA CYS A 167 1.45 -13.47 11.96
C CYS A 167 2.23 -13.84 13.22
N GLY A 168 1.61 -13.75 14.41
CA GLY A 168 2.33 -13.82 15.67
C GLY A 168 3.29 -12.64 15.88
N PRO A 169 4.29 -12.78 16.76
CA PRO A 169 5.23 -11.71 17.07
C PRO A 169 6.16 -11.41 15.89
N VAL A 170 6.47 -10.11 15.71
CA VAL A 170 7.42 -9.66 14.69
C VAL A 170 8.84 -10.00 15.14
N ASP A 171 9.64 -10.57 14.23
CA ASP A 171 11.04 -10.85 14.47
C ASP A 171 11.93 -9.61 14.20
N PRO A 172 13.19 -9.56 14.68
CA PRO A 172 14.05 -8.39 14.48
C PRO A 172 14.29 -8.01 13.01
N GLU A 173 14.24 -8.99 12.08
CA GLU A 173 14.38 -8.71 10.65
C GLU A 173 13.11 -8.06 10.09
N GLY A 174 11.94 -8.42 10.60
CA GLY A 174 10.65 -7.78 10.31
C GLY A 174 10.58 -6.35 10.86
N GLU A 175 11.04 -6.13 12.09
CA GLU A 175 11.14 -4.77 12.67
C GLU A 175 12.02 -3.88 11.81
N LEU A 176 13.17 -4.40 11.37
CA LEU A 176 14.05 -3.65 10.49
C LEU A 176 13.41 -3.37 9.11
N ALA A 177 12.64 -4.32 8.55
CA ALA A 177 11.89 -4.10 7.32
C ALA A 177 10.84 -2.99 7.47
N ASN A 178 10.15 -2.94 8.60
CA ASN A 178 9.22 -1.86 8.94
C ASN A 178 9.95 -0.52 9.06
N ALA A 179 11.11 -0.48 9.75
CA ALA A 179 11.93 0.73 9.88
C ALA A 179 12.43 1.25 8.53
N VAL A 180 12.85 0.35 7.63
CA VAL A 180 13.26 0.71 6.25
C VAL A 180 12.11 1.34 5.48
N ALA A 181 10.92 0.75 5.51
CA ALA A 181 9.76 1.31 4.82
C ALA A 181 9.36 2.67 5.40
N GLU A 182 9.38 2.83 6.71
CA GLU A 182 9.06 4.09 7.39
C GLU A 182 10.09 5.19 7.05
N ALA A 183 11.39 4.89 7.11
CA ALA A 183 12.44 5.83 6.75
C ALA A 183 12.33 6.30 5.28
N ALA A 184 12.04 5.36 4.36
CA ALA A 184 11.79 5.70 2.96
C ALA A 184 10.56 6.62 2.79
N GLU A 185 9.47 6.37 3.53
CA GLU A 185 8.25 7.19 3.52
C GLU A 185 8.45 8.60 4.07
N GLN A 186 9.34 8.79 5.04
CA GLN A 186 9.65 10.11 5.58
C GLN A 186 10.29 11.04 4.53
N GLY A 187 10.86 10.48 3.47
CA GLY A 187 11.39 11.23 2.33
C GLY A 187 12.69 12.00 2.60
N ARG A 188 13.33 11.76 3.74
CA ARG A 188 14.64 12.37 4.09
C ARG A 188 15.80 11.72 3.35
N ALA A 189 15.69 10.41 3.09
CA ALA A 189 16.68 9.68 2.31
C ALA A 189 16.49 9.93 0.81
N ARG A 190 17.50 10.48 0.15
CA ARG A 190 17.51 10.67 -1.31
C ARG A 190 18.30 9.58 -2.04
N THR A 191 19.16 8.86 -1.31
CA THR A 191 20.01 7.78 -1.84
C THR A 191 19.88 6.52 -0.99
N VAL A 192 20.28 5.38 -1.56
CA VAL A 192 20.28 4.09 -0.85
C VAL A 192 21.26 4.12 0.33
N ALA A 193 22.41 4.79 0.17
CA ALA A 193 23.41 4.95 1.24
C ALA A 193 22.82 5.70 2.45
N VAL A 194 22.15 6.84 2.21
CA VAL A 194 21.49 7.62 3.28
C VAL A 194 20.36 6.82 3.94
N LEU A 195 19.59 6.04 3.18
CA LEU A 195 18.56 5.17 3.75
C LEU A 195 19.17 4.09 4.65
N ALA A 196 20.28 3.49 4.23
CA ALA A 196 21.00 2.49 5.02
C ALA A 196 21.55 3.07 6.33
N GLU A 197 22.14 4.26 6.27
CA GLU A 197 22.61 5.02 7.43
C GLU A 197 21.48 5.33 8.42
N GLN A 198 20.33 5.81 7.93
CA GLN A 198 19.17 6.14 8.78
C GLN A 198 18.62 4.95 9.57
N VAL A 199 18.73 3.75 9.03
CA VAL A 199 18.28 2.52 9.71
C VAL A 199 19.39 1.74 10.37
N GLY A 200 20.64 2.30 10.38
CA GLY A 200 21.77 1.73 11.11
C GLY A 200 22.33 0.44 10.51
N VAL A 201 22.24 0.23 9.18
CA VAL A 201 22.74 -0.98 8.51
C VAL A 201 23.62 -0.64 7.31
N GLY A 202 24.43 -1.62 6.86
CA GLY A 202 25.14 -1.49 5.59
C GLY A 202 24.22 -1.68 4.36
N GLU A 203 24.59 -1.09 3.21
CA GLU A 203 23.78 -1.17 1.99
C GLU A 203 23.49 -2.61 1.53
N ARG A 204 24.45 -3.53 1.70
CA ARG A 204 24.24 -4.96 1.37
C ARG A 204 23.17 -5.60 2.24
N GLN A 205 23.14 -5.27 3.53
CA GLN A 205 22.10 -5.75 4.45
C GLN A 205 20.75 -5.13 4.10
N LEU A 206 20.70 -3.82 3.83
CA LEU A 206 19.48 -3.13 3.37
C LEU A 206 18.90 -3.79 2.12
N GLN A 207 19.75 -4.05 1.09
CA GLN A 207 19.31 -4.72 -0.13
C GLN A 207 18.76 -6.13 0.13
N ARG A 208 19.42 -6.89 1.03
CA ARG A 208 18.95 -8.23 1.43
C ARG A 208 17.59 -8.19 2.11
N ILE A 209 17.39 -7.28 3.06
CA ILE A 209 16.11 -7.11 3.78
C ILE A 209 15.01 -6.68 2.84
N CYS A 210 15.26 -5.67 2.00
CA CYS A 210 14.31 -5.23 1.01
C CYS A 210 13.86 -6.38 0.10
N ARG A 211 14.81 -7.18 -0.40
CA ARG A 211 14.47 -8.32 -1.25
C ARG A 211 13.70 -9.40 -0.51
N ARG A 212 14.07 -9.76 0.73
CA ARG A 212 13.49 -10.88 1.48
C ARG A 212 12.20 -10.57 2.18
N ARG A 213 12.00 -9.34 2.66
CA ARG A 213 10.87 -8.95 3.50
C ARG A 213 9.91 -7.97 2.84
N ILE A 214 10.40 -7.15 1.91
CA ILE A 214 9.59 -6.16 1.20
C ILE A 214 9.31 -6.62 -0.23
N GLY A 215 10.23 -7.38 -0.83
CA GLY A 215 10.19 -7.86 -2.20
C GLY A 215 10.50 -6.82 -3.27
N LEU A 216 10.82 -5.61 -2.85
CA LEU A 216 11.13 -4.48 -3.70
C LEU A 216 12.51 -3.94 -3.37
N SER A 217 13.20 -3.29 -4.31
CA SER A 217 14.52 -2.74 -4.06
C SER A 217 14.46 -1.44 -3.22
N PRO A 218 15.51 -1.10 -2.45
CA PRO A 218 15.61 0.20 -1.77
C PRO A 218 15.46 1.37 -2.73
N LYS A 219 16.01 1.26 -3.94
CA LYS A 219 15.87 2.29 -4.99
C LYS A 219 14.41 2.50 -5.37
N TRP A 220 13.63 1.43 -5.48
CA TRP A 220 12.20 1.50 -5.79
C TRP A 220 11.42 2.22 -4.68
N LEU A 221 11.71 1.94 -3.40
CA LEU A 221 11.06 2.61 -2.27
C LEU A 221 11.26 4.13 -2.33
N LEU A 222 12.49 4.56 -2.60
CA LEU A 222 12.83 5.98 -2.73
C LEU A 222 12.19 6.62 -3.98
N GLN A 223 12.17 5.92 -5.10
CA GLN A 223 11.54 6.38 -6.35
C GLN A 223 10.03 6.52 -6.17
N ARG A 224 9.38 5.49 -5.60
CA ARG A 224 7.95 5.52 -5.30
C ARG A 224 7.57 6.74 -4.45
N ARG A 225 8.32 7.02 -3.38
CA ARG A 225 8.07 8.17 -2.50
C ARG A 225 8.17 9.50 -3.24
N ARG A 226 9.21 9.65 -4.09
CA ARG A 226 9.36 10.85 -4.95
C ARG A 226 8.20 11.02 -5.92
N LEU A 227 7.75 9.94 -6.53
CA LEU A 227 6.63 9.97 -7.48
C LEU A 227 5.29 10.24 -6.82
N GLN A 228 5.06 9.75 -5.59
CA GLN A 228 3.89 10.12 -4.80
C GLN A 228 3.87 11.62 -4.48
N GLU A 229 5.02 12.16 -4.06
CA GLU A 229 5.14 13.59 -3.80
C GLU A 229 4.93 14.42 -5.08
N ALA A 230 5.49 13.97 -6.21
CA ALA A 230 5.25 14.59 -7.50
C ALA A 230 3.76 14.61 -7.86
N ALA A 231 3.07 13.47 -7.74
CA ALA A 231 1.65 13.36 -8.04
C ALA A 231 0.81 14.28 -7.15
N ALA A 232 1.08 14.33 -5.85
CA ALA A 232 0.40 15.21 -4.90
C ALA A 232 0.59 16.70 -5.27
N ARG A 233 1.80 17.11 -5.61
CA ARG A 233 2.11 18.49 -5.98
C ARG A 233 1.55 18.88 -7.34
N LEU A 234 1.52 17.96 -8.30
CA LEU A 234 0.93 18.21 -9.62
C LEU A 234 -0.60 18.28 -9.59
N GLY A 235 -1.25 17.61 -8.64
CA GLY A 235 -2.69 17.68 -8.40
C GLY A 235 -3.13 18.85 -7.51
N ALA A 236 -2.21 19.69 -7.03
CA ALA A 236 -2.53 20.85 -6.20
C ALA A 236 -3.10 22.00 -7.05
N ALA A 237 -3.77 22.96 -6.39
CA ALA A 237 -4.34 24.13 -7.06
C ALA A 237 -3.30 25.00 -7.82
N ASN A 238 -2.08 25.07 -7.25
CA ASN A 238 -0.94 25.79 -7.85
C ASN A 238 0.24 24.85 -8.07
N PRO A 239 0.23 24.02 -9.11
CA PRO A 239 1.29 23.06 -9.36
C PRO A 239 2.58 23.77 -9.80
N PRO A 240 3.76 23.33 -9.35
CA PRO A 240 5.04 23.89 -9.75
C PRO A 240 5.35 23.62 -11.23
N ALA A 241 6.33 24.34 -11.77
CA ALA A 241 6.89 24.00 -13.09
C ALA A 241 7.56 22.62 -13.04
N LEU A 242 7.47 21.86 -14.14
CA LEU A 242 7.97 20.47 -14.16
C LEU A 242 9.49 20.39 -13.98
N ALA A 243 10.24 21.37 -14.48
CA ALA A 243 11.69 21.45 -14.31
C ALA A 243 12.07 21.65 -12.83
N ASP A 244 11.40 22.60 -12.16
CA ASP A 244 11.65 22.90 -10.75
C ASP A 244 11.27 21.71 -9.87
N LEU A 245 10.11 21.09 -10.13
CA LEU A 245 9.67 19.90 -9.42
C LEU A 245 10.67 18.75 -9.56
N ALA A 246 11.21 18.52 -10.76
CA ALA A 246 12.21 17.49 -11.01
C ALA A 246 13.46 17.71 -10.16
N LEU A 247 14.00 18.94 -10.16
CA LEU A 247 15.19 19.30 -9.37
C LEU A 247 14.94 19.15 -7.86
N GLU A 248 13.82 19.66 -7.36
CA GLU A 248 13.47 19.55 -5.93
C GLU A 248 13.30 18.11 -5.47
N LEU A 249 12.80 17.23 -6.34
CA LEU A 249 12.69 15.79 -6.07
C LEU A 249 14.01 15.03 -6.25
N GLY A 250 15.10 15.72 -6.66
CA GLY A 250 16.43 15.15 -6.80
C GLY A 250 16.65 14.37 -8.09
N TYR A 251 15.92 14.70 -9.16
CA TYR A 251 16.22 14.24 -10.51
C TYR A 251 17.29 15.13 -11.15
N GLY A 252 18.13 14.54 -11.99
CA GLY A 252 19.18 15.28 -12.69
C GLY A 252 18.62 16.25 -13.74
N ASP A 253 17.49 15.90 -14.34
CA ASP A 253 16.78 16.70 -15.33
C ASP A 253 15.29 16.32 -15.43
N GLN A 254 14.52 17.16 -16.13
CA GLN A 254 13.09 16.97 -16.36
C GLN A 254 12.80 15.74 -17.25
N ALA A 255 13.69 15.37 -18.16
CA ALA A 255 13.47 14.23 -19.05
C ALA A 255 13.56 12.90 -18.28
N HIS A 256 14.51 12.78 -17.35
CA HIS A 256 14.62 11.64 -16.43
C HIS A 256 13.38 11.55 -15.54
N PHE A 257 12.98 12.64 -14.91
CA PHE A 257 11.72 12.71 -14.13
C PHE A 257 10.51 12.27 -14.95
N THR A 258 10.36 12.80 -16.17
CA THR A 258 9.22 12.47 -17.04
C THR A 258 9.18 10.99 -17.41
N ARG A 259 10.32 10.36 -17.69
CA ARG A 259 10.41 8.93 -17.98
C ARG A 259 10.00 8.09 -16.79
N ASP A 260 10.56 8.35 -15.61
CA ASP A 260 10.25 7.63 -14.38
C ASP A 260 8.77 7.78 -14.01
N PHE A 261 8.25 9.00 -14.07
CA PHE A 261 6.85 9.30 -13.77
C PHE A 261 5.91 8.56 -14.74
N THR A 262 6.20 8.61 -16.02
CA THR A 262 5.38 7.93 -17.04
C THR A 262 5.43 6.40 -16.89
N THR A 263 6.60 5.85 -16.60
CA THR A 263 6.76 4.40 -16.40
C THR A 263 5.93 3.88 -15.23
N VAL A 264 5.88 4.62 -14.12
CA VAL A 264 5.22 4.17 -12.89
C VAL A 264 3.74 4.57 -12.86
N LEU A 265 3.41 5.79 -13.31
CA LEU A 265 2.05 6.34 -13.25
C LEU A 265 1.26 6.24 -14.56
N GLY A 266 1.84 5.63 -15.60
CA GLY A 266 1.16 5.34 -16.86
C GLY A 266 0.87 6.56 -17.74
N SER A 267 1.09 7.79 -17.25
CA SER A 267 0.87 9.03 -18.01
C SER A 267 1.96 10.07 -17.78
N PRO A 268 2.31 10.89 -18.79
CA PRO A 268 3.29 11.96 -18.61
C PRO A 268 2.85 13.00 -17.57
N PRO A 269 3.78 13.60 -16.77
CA PRO A 269 3.46 14.57 -15.72
C PRO A 269 2.59 15.75 -16.19
N ALA A 270 2.80 16.24 -17.41
CA ALA A 270 2.01 17.33 -17.97
C ALA A 270 0.55 16.92 -18.25
N ARG A 271 0.32 15.69 -18.67
CA ARG A 271 -1.02 15.13 -18.85
C ARG A 271 -1.69 14.88 -17.50
N PHE A 272 -0.98 14.23 -16.59
CA PHE A 272 -1.43 13.98 -15.21
C PHE A 272 -1.90 15.26 -14.54
N ARG A 273 -1.12 16.35 -14.61
CA ARG A 273 -1.48 17.67 -14.08
C ARG A 273 -2.82 18.17 -14.60
N ARG A 274 -3.10 18.02 -15.91
CA ARG A 274 -4.36 18.50 -16.52
C ARG A 274 -5.56 17.67 -16.07
N GLU A 275 -5.38 16.37 -15.90
CA GLU A 275 -6.45 15.43 -15.54
C GLU A 275 -6.79 15.47 -14.03
N HIS A 276 -5.85 15.95 -13.21
CA HIS A 276 -5.95 15.93 -11.75
C HIS A 276 -6.00 17.31 -11.11
N ALA A 277 -5.98 18.37 -11.91
CA ALA A 277 -6.16 19.73 -11.40
C ALA A 277 -7.56 19.86 -10.75
N PRO A 278 -7.69 20.53 -9.60
CA PRO A 278 -9.00 20.80 -9.02
C PRO A 278 -9.83 21.64 -9.98
N PRO A 279 -11.16 21.46 -10.01
CA PRO A 279 -12.04 22.32 -10.79
C PRO A 279 -11.84 23.78 -10.36
N ARG A 280 -11.78 24.67 -11.34
CA ARG A 280 -11.67 26.14 -11.12
C ARG A 280 -12.95 26.69 -10.54
#